data_f3c8f2e79945bed78e8ea9731c2703e8
#
_entry.id   f3c8f2e79945bed78e8ea9731c2703e8
#
_cell.length_a   1.000
_cell.length_b   1.000
_cell.length_c   1.000
_cell.angle_alpha   90.00
_cell.angle_beta   90.00
_cell.angle_gamma   90.00
#
_symmetry.space_group_name_H-M   'P 1'
#
loop_
_entity.id
_entity.type
_entity.pdbx_description
1 polymer ?
#
loop_
_entity_poly.entity_id
_entity_poly.type
_entity_poly.pdbx_seq_one_letter_code
_entity_poly.pdbx_strand_id
1 'polypeptide(L)'
;MVVTGANSEDDVKLASRKYTRVLQKLGFNTKFTEFKIQNIVASCDIKFPVRLEGLANRHHMFSSYEPELFPGLIYRMMKPKVVLLIFVSGKLVLTGAKVREELYQAFELIYPRCCLTFARLELSCLVGSHP
;
A
#
# COMPACT_ATOMS: atom_id res chain seq x y z
N MET A 1 -11.93 15.51 10.87
CA MET A 1 -12.68 14.42 10.18
C MET A 1 -11.68 13.61 9.36
N VAL A 2 -11.82 12.31 9.36
CA VAL A 2 -11.03 11.38 8.52
C VAL A 2 -12.00 10.68 7.56
N VAL A 3 -11.68 10.66 6.28
CA VAL A 3 -12.45 9.96 5.24
C VAL A 3 -11.60 8.85 4.66
N THR A 4 -12.15 7.67 4.54
CA THR A 4 -11.47 6.47 4.05
C THR A 4 -12.37 5.67 3.11
N GLY A 5 -11.80 4.77 2.34
CA GLY A 5 -12.52 3.84 1.46
C GLY A 5 -12.78 4.36 0.04
N ALA A 6 -12.34 5.58 -0.29
CA ALA A 6 -12.48 6.11 -1.64
C ALA A 6 -11.31 5.65 -2.55
N ASN A 7 -11.60 5.51 -3.82
CA ASN A 7 -10.64 5.09 -4.84
C ASN A 7 -9.90 6.27 -5.49
N SER A 8 -10.39 7.48 -5.32
CA SER A 8 -9.78 8.70 -5.86
C SER A 8 -9.78 9.85 -4.87
N GLU A 9 -8.85 10.78 -5.08
CA GLU A 9 -8.75 12.00 -4.28
C GLU A 9 -9.97 12.89 -4.44
N ASP A 10 -10.54 12.96 -5.64
CA ASP A 10 -11.73 13.75 -5.92
C ASP A 10 -12.96 13.22 -5.17
N ASP A 11 -13.11 11.91 -5.08
CA ASP A 11 -14.19 11.28 -4.31
C ASP A 11 -14.07 11.58 -2.81
N VAL A 12 -12.85 11.57 -2.29
CA VAL A 12 -12.59 11.94 -0.88
C VAL A 12 -12.98 13.40 -0.62
N LYS A 13 -12.60 14.31 -1.51
CA LYS A 13 -12.95 15.73 -1.40
C LYS A 13 -14.45 15.92 -1.48
N LEU A 14 -15.13 15.25 -2.41
CA LEU A 14 -16.57 15.31 -2.57
C LEU A 14 -17.30 14.79 -1.32
N ALA A 15 -16.90 13.64 -0.81
CA ALA A 15 -17.45 13.05 0.40
C ALA A 15 -17.25 13.98 1.62
N SER A 16 -16.05 14.54 1.77
CA SER A 16 -15.75 15.49 2.84
C SER A 16 -16.65 16.73 2.81
N ARG A 17 -16.89 17.27 1.62
CA ARG A 17 -17.81 18.42 1.46
C ARG A 17 -19.25 18.06 1.79
N LYS A 18 -19.72 16.90 1.38
CA LYS A 18 -21.07 16.41 1.71
C LYS A 18 -21.26 16.27 3.21
N TYR A 19 -20.31 15.66 3.89
CA TYR A 19 -20.35 15.52 5.35
C TYR A 19 -20.29 16.87 6.07
N THR A 20 -19.47 17.78 5.61
CA THR A 20 -19.42 19.15 6.16
C THR A 20 -20.80 19.84 6.08
N ARG A 21 -21.50 19.68 4.95
CA ARG A 21 -22.87 20.23 4.80
C ARG A 21 -23.88 19.57 5.74
N VAL A 22 -23.79 18.26 5.96
CA VAL A 22 -24.65 17.56 6.91
C VAL A 22 -24.43 18.09 8.32
N LEU A 23 -23.19 18.28 8.72
CA LEU A 23 -22.86 18.86 10.04
C LEU A 23 -23.36 20.30 10.20
N GLN A 24 -23.26 21.12 9.15
CA GLN A 24 -23.81 22.47 9.13
C GLN A 24 -25.34 22.48 9.34
N LYS A 25 -26.05 21.54 8.68
CA LYS A 25 -27.50 21.39 8.86
C LYS A 25 -27.90 20.99 10.29
N LEU A 26 -27.02 20.29 10.98
CA LEU A 26 -27.19 19.90 12.38
C LEU A 26 -26.85 21.04 13.38
N GLY A 27 -26.45 22.20 12.88
CA GLY A 27 -26.15 23.37 13.69
C GLY A 27 -24.69 23.53 14.10
N PHE A 28 -23.79 22.68 13.61
CA PHE A 28 -22.36 22.81 13.88
C PHE A 28 -21.72 23.84 12.93
N ASN A 29 -20.95 24.76 13.48
CA ASN A 29 -20.20 25.74 12.69
C ASN A 29 -18.93 25.07 12.10
N THR A 30 -19.10 24.36 11.02
CA THR A 30 -18.00 23.63 10.32
C THR A 30 -17.68 24.27 8.99
N LYS A 31 -16.40 24.26 8.62
CA LYS A 31 -15.89 24.71 7.33
C LYS A 31 -15.01 23.65 6.73
N PHE A 32 -15.07 23.47 5.41
CA PHE A 32 -14.11 22.65 4.68
C PHE A 32 -12.81 23.44 4.51
N THR A 33 -11.81 23.10 5.32
CA THR A 33 -10.47 23.68 5.29
C THR A 33 -9.45 22.59 5.12
N GLU A 34 -8.25 22.92 4.70
CA GLU A 34 -7.06 22.06 4.65
C GLU A 34 -7.31 20.57 4.37
N PHE A 35 -7.49 20.25 3.10
CA PHE A 35 -7.49 18.87 2.66
C PHE A 35 -6.06 18.33 2.67
N LYS A 36 -5.82 17.23 3.37
CA LYS A 36 -4.52 16.59 3.45
C LYS A 36 -4.64 15.07 3.35
N ILE A 37 -3.90 14.48 2.43
CA ILE A 37 -3.78 13.02 2.34
C ILE A 37 -2.95 12.52 3.51
N GLN A 38 -3.51 11.60 4.29
CA GLN A 38 -2.85 11.01 5.45
C GLN A 38 -2.17 9.70 5.10
N ASN A 39 -2.79 8.91 4.24
CA ASN A 39 -2.28 7.61 3.81
C ASN A 39 -2.85 7.22 2.46
N ILE A 40 -2.03 6.58 1.65
CA ILE A 40 -2.43 5.95 0.39
C ILE A 40 -2.15 4.46 0.52
N VAL A 41 -3.14 3.64 0.18
CA VAL A 41 -3.02 2.18 0.13
C VAL A 41 -3.09 1.74 -1.32
N ALA A 42 -2.15 0.92 -1.74
CA ALA A 42 -2.15 0.31 -3.06
C ALA A 42 -2.07 -1.22 -2.92
N SER A 43 -2.66 -1.91 -3.86
CA SER A 43 -2.54 -3.36 -4.00
C SER A 43 -2.05 -3.70 -5.40
N CYS A 44 -1.22 -4.71 -5.49
CA CYS A 44 -0.76 -5.25 -6.76
C CYS A 44 -0.57 -6.76 -6.69
N ASP A 45 -0.47 -7.39 -7.84
CA ASP A 45 -0.26 -8.81 -7.98
C ASP A 45 0.90 -9.04 -8.95
N ILE A 46 1.99 -9.62 -8.46
CA ILE A 46 3.19 -9.88 -9.26
C ILE A 46 3.10 -11.16 -10.08
N LYS A 47 1.96 -11.88 -9.99
CA LYS A 47 1.63 -13.07 -10.79
C LYS A 47 2.53 -14.28 -10.59
N PHE A 48 3.37 -14.30 -9.57
CA PHE A 48 4.16 -15.48 -9.21
C PHE A 48 4.19 -15.65 -7.68
N PRO A 49 4.29 -16.89 -7.18
CA PRO A 49 4.36 -17.13 -5.73
C PRO A 49 5.71 -16.68 -5.16
N VAL A 50 5.70 -16.18 -3.93
CA VAL A 50 6.88 -15.70 -3.22
C VAL A 50 7.22 -16.62 -2.06
N ARG A 51 8.50 -16.98 -1.92
CA ARG A 51 9.01 -17.68 -0.73
C ARG A 51 9.25 -16.69 0.40
N LEU A 52 8.25 -16.55 1.27
CA LEU A 52 8.29 -15.58 2.37
C LEU A 52 9.41 -15.88 3.37
N GLU A 53 9.69 -17.14 3.65
CA GLU A 53 10.79 -17.54 4.54
C GLU A 53 12.16 -17.10 4.00
N GLY A 54 12.39 -17.31 2.71
CA GLY A 54 13.64 -16.89 2.05
C GLY A 54 13.79 -15.37 2.05
N LEU A 55 12.71 -14.63 1.85
CA LEU A 55 12.71 -13.17 1.91
C LEU A 55 12.94 -12.68 3.35
N ALA A 56 12.28 -13.27 4.34
CA ALA A 56 12.45 -12.96 5.75
C ALA A 56 13.88 -13.19 6.22
N ASN A 57 14.51 -14.30 5.83
CA ASN A 57 15.88 -14.63 6.23
C ASN A 57 16.91 -13.66 5.63
N ARG A 58 16.72 -13.24 4.38
CA ARG A 58 17.63 -12.28 3.72
C ARG A 58 17.49 -10.86 4.24
N HIS A 59 16.31 -10.49 4.66
CA HIS A 59 15.96 -9.12 5.07
C HIS A 59 15.37 -9.07 6.48
N HIS A 60 15.88 -9.89 7.40
CA HIS A 60 15.36 -10.05 8.75
C HIS A 60 15.26 -8.74 9.55
N MET A 61 16.12 -7.77 9.27
CA MET A 61 16.09 -6.46 9.95
C MET A 61 14.88 -5.61 9.57
N PHE A 62 14.30 -5.84 8.39
CA PHE A 62 13.19 -5.06 7.84
C PHE A 62 11.90 -5.85 7.73
N SER A 63 11.94 -7.16 7.92
CA SER A 63 10.82 -8.06 7.72
C SER A 63 10.43 -8.79 9.01
N SER A 64 9.14 -9.01 9.16
CA SER A 64 8.55 -9.84 10.19
C SER A 64 7.65 -10.87 9.51
N TYR A 65 7.92 -12.14 9.74
CA TYR A 65 7.13 -13.22 9.20
C TYR A 65 6.81 -14.24 10.29
N GLU A 66 5.57 -14.25 10.71
CA GLU A 66 5.04 -15.16 11.74
C GLU A 66 3.74 -15.78 11.20
N PRO A 67 3.85 -16.88 10.45
CA PRO A 67 2.70 -17.49 9.75
C PRO A 67 1.59 -17.94 10.68
N GLU A 68 1.88 -18.22 11.94
CA GLU A 68 0.88 -18.60 12.94
C GLU A 68 0.00 -17.42 13.38
N LEU A 69 0.53 -16.19 13.31
CA LEU A 69 -0.19 -14.98 13.69
C LEU A 69 -0.81 -14.28 12.48
N PHE A 70 -0.06 -14.22 11.37
CA PHE A 70 -0.48 -13.55 10.16
C PHE A 70 0.13 -14.22 8.92
N PRO A 71 -0.68 -14.57 7.90
CA PRO A 71 -0.22 -15.37 6.76
C PRO A 71 0.70 -14.61 5.79
N GLY A 72 0.84 -13.31 5.93
CA GLY A 72 1.70 -12.47 5.10
C GLY A 72 2.99 -12.08 5.81
N LEU A 73 3.99 -11.70 5.02
CA LEU A 73 5.21 -11.09 5.51
C LEU A 73 5.03 -9.58 5.58
N ILE A 74 5.36 -8.98 6.71
CA ILE A 74 5.35 -7.53 6.89
C ILE A 74 6.77 -7.02 6.64
N TYR A 75 6.93 -6.25 5.56
CA TYR A 75 8.19 -5.62 5.21
C TYR A 75 8.11 -4.12 5.49
N ARG A 76 8.99 -3.62 6.35
CA ARG A 76 9.07 -2.20 6.71
C ARG A 76 10.21 -1.54 5.96
N MET A 77 9.89 -0.80 4.93
CA MET A 77 10.87 -0.05 4.16
C MET A 77 11.17 1.29 4.83
N MET A 78 12.43 1.66 4.88
CA MET A 78 12.86 2.90 5.54
C MET A 78 12.86 4.09 4.57
N LYS A 79 13.26 3.85 3.33
CA LYS A 79 13.28 4.85 2.26
C LYS A 79 12.83 4.24 0.94
N PRO A 80 11.65 4.62 0.44
CA PRO A 80 10.62 5.44 1.08
C PRO A 80 10.04 4.76 2.33
N LYS A 81 9.45 5.54 3.25
CA LYS A 81 8.85 5.00 4.47
C LYS A 81 7.49 4.39 4.18
N VAL A 82 7.51 3.16 3.74
CA VAL A 82 6.33 2.39 3.30
C VAL A 82 6.34 1.02 3.95
N VAL A 83 5.19 0.54 4.36
CA VAL A 83 5.00 -0.82 4.85
C VAL A 83 4.37 -1.67 3.74
N LEU A 84 4.96 -2.82 3.48
CA LEU A 84 4.47 -3.77 2.49
C LEU A 84 4.00 -5.04 3.18
N LEU A 85 2.84 -5.52 2.77
CA LEU A 85 2.34 -6.83 3.13
C LEU A 85 2.49 -7.73 1.93
N ILE A 86 3.27 -8.79 2.05
CA ILE A 86 3.62 -9.70 0.97
C ILE A 86 3.03 -11.08 1.28
N PHE A 87 2.24 -11.58 0.35
CA PHE A 87 1.60 -12.90 0.49
C PHE A 87 2.25 -13.93 -0.42
N VAL A 88 2.17 -15.20 -0.02
CA VAL A 88 2.68 -16.34 -0.79
C VAL A 88 2.15 -16.34 -2.22
N SER A 89 0.89 -15.95 -2.41
CA SER A 89 0.23 -15.90 -3.73
C SER A 89 0.85 -14.88 -4.70
N GLY A 90 1.75 -14.01 -4.25
CA GLY A 90 2.30 -12.90 -5.03
C GLY A 90 1.49 -11.62 -4.94
N LYS A 91 0.46 -11.59 -4.12
CA LYS A 91 -0.27 -10.36 -3.83
C LYS A 91 0.51 -9.50 -2.86
N LEU A 92 0.55 -8.21 -3.15
CA LEU A 92 1.22 -7.19 -2.35
C LEU A 92 0.23 -6.11 -1.97
N VAL A 93 0.33 -5.64 -0.74
CA VAL A 93 -0.37 -4.43 -0.28
C VAL A 93 0.68 -3.45 0.24
N LEU A 94 0.66 -2.24 -0.29
CA LEU A 94 1.58 -1.16 0.09
C LEU A 94 0.79 -0.09 0.83
N THR A 95 1.28 0.34 1.97
CA THR A 95 0.60 1.32 2.83
C THR A 95 1.61 2.23 3.53
N GLY A 96 1.15 3.36 4.03
CA GLY A 96 1.97 4.31 4.79
C GLY A 96 2.54 5.46 3.96
N ALA A 97 2.35 5.45 2.66
CA ALA A 97 2.77 6.55 1.79
C ALA A 97 1.77 7.71 1.82
N LYS A 98 2.26 8.90 1.58
CA LYS A 98 1.46 10.12 1.41
C LYS A 98 1.41 10.62 -0.03
N VAL A 99 2.29 10.11 -0.86
CA VAL A 99 2.45 10.45 -2.27
C VAL A 99 2.52 9.15 -3.09
N ARG A 100 1.95 9.14 -4.28
CA ARG A 100 1.93 7.95 -5.15
C ARG A 100 3.33 7.51 -5.56
N GLU A 101 4.23 8.43 -5.80
CA GLU A 101 5.62 8.19 -6.20
C GLU A 101 6.37 7.32 -5.18
N GLU A 102 6.08 7.51 -3.89
CA GLU A 102 6.66 6.66 -2.82
C GLU A 102 6.23 5.20 -2.94
N LEU A 103 4.99 4.94 -3.37
CA LEU A 103 4.50 3.58 -3.60
C LEU A 103 5.19 2.92 -4.80
N TYR A 104 5.37 3.66 -5.90
CA TYR A 104 6.08 3.16 -7.07
C TYR A 104 7.54 2.86 -6.75
N GLN A 105 8.23 3.74 -6.06
CA GLN A 105 9.61 3.52 -5.61
C GLN A 105 9.73 2.30 -4.69
N ALA A 106 8.81 2.16 -3.74
CA ALA A 106 8.78 1.00 -2.85
C ALA A 106 8.56 -0.31 -3.63
N PHE A 107 7.69 -0.30 -4.62
CA PHE A 107 7.45 -1.45 -5.48
C PHE A 107 8.69 -1.81 -6.30
N GLU A 108 9.33 -0.85 -6.94
CA GLU A 108 10.57 -1.04 -7.71
C GLU A 108 11.71 -1.62 -6.87
N LEU A 109 11.79 -1.24 -5.60
CA LEU A 109 12.82 -1.75 -4.69
C LEU A 109 12.53 -3.16 -4.19
N ILE A 110 11.27 -3.52 -3.99
CA ILE A 110 10.90 -4.84 -3.47
C ILE A 110 10.79 -5.91 -4.57
N TYR A 111 10.37 -5.52 -5.77
CA TYR A 111 10.14 -6.45 -6.87
C TYR A 111 11.34 -7.34 -7.21
N PRO A 112 12.57 -6.82 -7.39
CA PRO A 112 13.75 -7.66 -7.62
C PRO A 112 14.04 -8.60 -6.45
N ARG A 113 13.76 -8.17 -5.22
CA ARG A 113 13.96 -8.98 -4.01
C ARG A 113 13.01 -10.16 -3.95
N CYS A 114 11.76 -9.96 -4.37
CA CYS A 114 10.79 -11.04 -4.53
C CYS A 114 11.21 -12.01 -5.64
N CYS A 115 11.71 -11.51 -6.77
CA CYS A 115 12.20 -12.33 -7.88
C CYS A 115 13.42 -13.18 -7.49
N LEU A 116 14.36 -12.63 -6.70
CA LEU A 116 15.55 -13.36 -6.27
C LEU A 116 15.25 -14.49 -5.27
N THR A 117 14.13 -14.45 -4.60
CA THR A 117 13.67 -15.56 -3.74
C THR A 117 12.93 -16.63 -4.51
N PHE A 118 12.65 -16.37 -5.78
CA PHE A 118 12.07 -17.31 -6.72
C PHE A 118 13.14 -17.69 -7.75
N ALA A 119 13.72 -18.87 -7.62
CA ALA A 119 14.58 -19.40 -8.64
C ALA A 119 13.72 -19.78 -9.87
N ARG A 120 13.85 -18.97 -10.91
CA ARG A 120 13.39 -19.19 -12.30
C ARG A 120 12.14 -18.47 -12.79
N LEU A 121 12.43 -17.53 -13.70
CA LEU A 121 11.91 -17.34 -15.07
C LEU A 121 10.44 -16.87 -15.22
N GLU A 122 10.28 -15.74 -15.71
CA GLU A 122 10.16 -15.21 -17.05
C GLU A 122 9.89 -13.72 -17.00
N LEU A 123 10.69 -13.00 -17.75
CA LEU A 123 10.49 -11.58 -18.05
C LEU A 123 9.23 -11.41 -18.89
N SER A 124 8.08 -11.27 -18.26
CA SER A 124 6.90 -10.65 -18.83
C SER A 124 5.96 -10.15 -17.73
N CYS A 125 6.43 -9.18 -16.96
CA CYS A 125 5.52 -8.35 -16.18
C CYS A 125 5.45 -6.99 -16.84
N LEU A 126 4.55 -6.85 -17.78
CA LEU A 126 4.00 -5.58 -18.18
C LEU A 126 3.39 -4.94 -16.94
N VAL A 127 3.96 -3.83 -16.55
CA VAL A 127 3.33 -2.89 -15.63
C VAL A 127 2.02 -2.45 -16.29
N GLY A 128 0.96 -3.15 -15.99
CA GLY A 128 -0.37 -2.71 -16.32
C GLY A 128 -0.71 -1.53 -15.42
N SER A 129 -0.38 -0.33 -15.89
CA SER A 129 -0.98 0.88 -15.37
C SER A 129 -2.48 0.81 -15.64
N HIS A 130 -3.28 0.53 -14.63
CA HIS A 130 -4.68 0.89 -14.67
C HIS A 130 -4.86 2.25 -14.02
N PRO A 131 -5.52 3.16 -14.75
CA PRO A 131 -5.83 4.50 -14.29
C PRO A 131 -6.73 4.51 -13.06
#